data_19072422eab5ec8db5dbba600e3e6a40
#
_entry.id   19072422eab5ec8db5dbba600e3e6a40
#
_cell.length_a   1.000
_cell.length_b   1.000
_cell.length_c   1.000
_cell.angle_alpha   90.00
_cell.angle_beta   90.00
_cell.angle_gamma   90.00
#
_symmetry.space_group_name_H-M   'P 1'
#
loop_
_entity.id
_entity.type
_entity.pdbx_description
1 polymer ?
#
loop_
_entity_poly.entity_id
_entity_poly.type
_entity_poly.pdbx_seq_one_letter_code
_entity_poly.pdbx_strand_id
1 'polypeptide(L)'
;MIKTDILIIGAGPVGLFAVFEAGLLKMKCHLIDILPKAGGQCIELYPKKPIYDIPGYPEILAGDLINNLIKQGRQFEPGYTCLLYTSDAADE
;
A
#
# COMPACT_ATOMS: atom_id res chain seq x y z
N MET A 1 14.68 0.49 -15.75
CA MET A 1 13.69 1.59 -15.68
C MET A 1 12.30 1.04 -15.39
N ILE A 2 11.62 1.70 -14.47
CA ILE A 2 10.26 1.30 -14.10
C ILE A 2 9.29 2.12 -14.93
N LYS A 3 8.37 1.44 -15.63
CA LYS A 3 7.30 2.10 -16.40
C LYS A 3 5.98 1.86 -15.70
N THR A 4 5.26 2.93 -15.44
CA THR A 4 3.95 2.87 -14.78
C THR A 4 3.08 4.02 -15.26
N ASP A 5 1.76 3.86 -15.14
CA ASP A 5 0.81 4.93 -15.47
C ASP A 5 0.64 5.89 -14.30
N ILE A 6 0.68 5.36 -13.07
CA ILE A 6 0.47 6.14 -11.84
C ILE A 6 1.55 5.78 -10.84
N LEU A 7 2.17 6.79 -10.26
CA LEU A 7 3.10 6.64 -9.16
C LEU A 7 2.37 7.06 -7.88
N ILE A 8 2.31 6.15 -6.92
CA ILE A 8 1.65 6.40 -5.64
C ILE A 8 2.72 6.51 -4.56
N ILE A 9 2.76 7.66 -3.89
CA ILE A 9 3.70 7.90 -2.79
C ILE A 9 2.97 7.62 -1.48
N GLY A 10 3.46 6.62 -0.75
CA GLY A 10 2.83 6.16 0.48
C GLY A 10 1.97 4.92 0.23
N ALA A 11 2.31 3.82 0.87
CA ALA A 11 1.61 2.54 0.73
C ALA A 11 0.71 2.27 1.94
N GLY A 12 0.07 3.31 2.48
CA GLY A 12 -0.95 3.19 3.51
C GLY A 12 -2.30 2.80 2.90
N PRO A 13 -3.38 2.82 3.71
CA PRO A 13 -4.69 2.36 3.24
C PRO A 13 -5.19 3.08 2.00
N VAL A 14 -5.02 4.40 1.93
CA VAL A 14 -5.49 5.19 0.78
C VAL A 14 -4.73 4.82 -0.48
N GLY A 15 -3.40 4.72 -0.39
CA GLY A 15 -2.56 4.35 -1.54
C GLY A 15 -2.86 2.94 -2.02
N LEU A 16 -3.05 2.00 -1.10
CA LEU A 16 -3.38 0.62 -1.46
C LEU A 16 -4.74 0.51 -2.13
N PHE A 17 -5.73 1.27 -1.67
CA PHE A 17 -7.04 1.28 -2.32
C PHE A 17 -6.98 1.96 -3.70
N ALA A 18 -6.12 2.97 -3.86
CA ALA A 18 -5.93 3.62 -5.15
C ALA A 18 -5.42 2.65 -6.21
N VAL A 19 -4.60 1.67 -5.83
CA VAL A 19 -4.15 0.61 -6.74
C VAL A 19 -5.34 -0.15 -7.31
N PHE A 20 -6.29 -0.52 -6.46
CA PHE A 20 -7.48 -1.24 -6.89
C PHE A 20 -8.34 -0.39 -7.84
N GLU A 21 -8.59 0.86 -7.47
CA GLU A 21 -9.39 1.78 -8.29
C GLU A 21 -8.74 2.03 -9.66
N ALA A 22 -7.43 2.27 -9.67
CA ALA A 22 -6.69 2.48 -10.91
C ALA A 22 -6.70 1.23 -11.78
N GLY A 23 -6.60 0.05 -11.16
CA GLY A 23 -6.64 -1.22 -11.86
C GLY A 23 -7.97 -1.43 -12.58
N LEU A 24 -9.09 -1.03 -11.97
CA LEU A 24 -10.39 -1.09 -12.61
C LEU A 24 -10.44 -0.21 -13.86
N LEU A 25 -9.64 0.85 -13.92
CA LEU A 25 -9.51 1.74 -15.06
C LEU A 25 -8.39 1.30 -16.01
N LYS A 26 -7.83 0.11 -15.80
CA LYS A 26 -6.77 -0.49 -16.62
C LYS A 26 -5.48 0.33 -16.59
N MET A 27 -5.21 1.01 -15.48
CA MET A 27 -3.96 1.73 -15.27
C MET A 27 -3.04 0.94 -14.34
N LYS A 28 -1.76 0.96 -14.64
CA LYS A 28 -0.76 0.27 -13.83
C LYS A 28 -0.18 1.22 -12.80
N CYS A 29 -0.04 0.75 -11.57
CA CYS A 29 0.48 1.54 -10.46
C CYS A 29 1.82 1.03 -9.97
N HIS A 30 2.63 1.95 -9.46
CA HIS A 30 3.84 1.64 -8.71
C HIS A 30 3.80 2.41 -7.39
N LEU A 31 3.99 1.70 -6.28
CA LEU A 31 3.98 2.26 -4.94
C LEU A 31 5.39 2.55 -4.46
N ILE A 32 5.59 3.67 -3.79
CA ILE A 32 6.86 4.04 -3.15
C ILE A 32 6.59 4.37 -1.69
N ASP A 33 7.36 3.78 -0.79
CA ASP A 33 7.30 4.09 0.64
C ASP A 33 8.68 3.90 1.26
N ILE A 34 8.85 4.41 2.47
CA ILE A 34 10.08 4.23 3.24
C ILE A 34 10.07 2.94 4.06
N LEU A 35 8.92 2.29 4.22
CA LEU A 35 8.80 1.05 4.98
C LEU A 35 8.99 -0.17 4.08
N PRO A 36 9.57 -1.26 4.59
CA PRO A 36 9.85 -2.44 3.78
C PRO A 36 8.61 -3.20 3.34
N LYS A 37 7.46 -2.95 3.97
CA LYS A 37 6.20 -3.61 3.63
C LYS A 37 5.12 -2.57 3.35
N ALA A 38 4.21 -2.89 2.44
CA ALA A 38 3.02 -2.09 2.22
C ALA A 38 2.17 -2.06 3.49
N GLY A 39 1.40 -0.99 3.66
CA GLY A 39 0.54 -0.82 4.83
C GLY A 39 0.90 0.41 5.66
N GLY A 40 2.11 0.93 5.49
CA GLY A 40 2.55 2.14 6.17
C GLY A 40 2.57 2.00 7.68
N GLN A 41 2.38 3.10 8.37
CA GLN A 41 2.42 3.14 9.82
C GLN A 41 1.29 2.35 10.48
N CYS A 42 0.18 2.15 9.79
CA CYS A 42 -0.95 1.40 10.34
C CYS A 42 -0.56 -0.02 10.70
N ILE A 43 0.20 -0.70 9.83
CA ILE A 43 0.61 -2.08 10.09
C ILE A 43 1.89 -2.15 10.91
N GLU A 44 2.78 -1.17 10.75
CA GLU A 44 4.07 -1.17 11.45
C GLU A 44 3.91 -0.87 12.94
N LEU A 45 3.08 0.12 13.29
CA LEU A 45 2.96 0.60 14.65
C LEU A 45 1.72 0.08 15.36
N TYR A 46 0.60 -0.07 14.66
CA TYR A 46 -0.69 -0.36 15.29
C TYR A 46 -1.50 -1.43 14.55
N PRO A 47 -0.93 -2.65 14.34
CA PRO A 47 -1.64 -3.67 13.57
C PRO A 47 -2.94 -4.16 14.24
N LYS A 48 -3.03 -4.05 15.56
CA LYS A 48 -4.20 -4.49 16.33
C LYS A 48 -5.10 -3.35 16.76
N LYS A 49 -4.86 -2.13 16.24
CA LYS A 49 -5.72 -0.99 16.55
C LYS A 49 -7.06 -1.14 15.82
N PRO A 50 -8.20 -1.06 16.53
CA PRO A 50 -9.50 -1.11 15.86
C PRO A 50 -9.76 0.19 15.10
N ILE A 51 -10.37 0.06 13.93
CA ILE A 51 -10.75 1.18 13.06
C ILE A 51 -12.25 1.10 12.84
N TYR A 52 -12.94 2.22 12.96
CA TYR A 52 -14.40 2.28 12.95
C TYR A 52 -14.98 3.04 11.77
N ASP A 53 -14.14 3.73 11.01
CA ASP A 53 -14.58 4.65 9.95
C ASP A 53 -14.36 4.11 8.54
N ILE A 54 -14.39 2.78 8.39
CA ILE A 54 -14.28 2.16 7.07
C ILE A 54 -15.69 1.77 6.60
N PRO A 55 -16.12 2.24 5.43
CA PRO A 55 -17.42 1.86 4.89
C PRO A 55 -17.58 0.34 4.79
N GLY A 56 -18.71 -0.16 5.25
CA GLY A 56 -18.99 -1.58 5.20
C GLY A 56 -18.45 -2.39 6.37
N TYR A 57 -17.64 -1.76 7.24
CA TYR A 57 -17.10 -2.43 8.44
C TYR A 57 -17.43 -1.62 9.68
N PRO A 58 -18.31 -2.13 10.57
CA PRO A 58 -18.54 -1.48 11.86
C PRO A 58 -17.25 -1.34 12.68
N GLU A 59 -16.38 -2.33 12.56
CA GLU A 59 -15.07 -2.35 13.20
C GLU A 59 -14.15 -3.29 12.42
N ILE A 60 -12.90 -2.91 12.23
CA ILE A 60 -11.88 -3.78 11.63
C ILE A 60 -10.52 -3.43 12.24
N LEU A 61 -9.69 -4.45 12.49
CA LEU A 61 -8.33 -4.20 12.95
C LEU A 61 -7.47 -3.64 11.80
N ALA A 62 -6.57 -2.72 12.13
CA ALA A 62 -5.72 -2.08 11.12
C ALA A 62 -4.96 -3.10 10.27
N GLY A 63 -4.39 -4.14 10.91
CA GLY A 63 -3.67 -5.18 10.19
C GLY A 63 -4.56 -5.95 9.23
N ASP A 64 -5.80 -6.24 9.65
CA ASP A 64 -6.75 -6.96 8.80
C ASP A 64 -7.18 -6.11 7.60
N LEU A 65 -7.42 -4.81 7.84
CA LEU A 65 -7.75 -3.88 6.76
C LEU A 65 -6.62 -3.84 5.72
N ILE A 66 -5.39 -3.70 6.16
CA ILE A 66 -4.23 -3.65 5.27
C ILE A 66 -4.10 -4.94 4.46
N ASN A 67 -4.24 -6.09 5.10
CA ASN A 67 -4.16 -7.38 4.42
C ASN A 67 -5.26 -7.52 3.36
N ASN A 68 -6.46 -7.05 3.66
CA ASN A 68 -7.56 -7.07 2.70
C ASN A 68 -7.28 -6.16 1.50
N LEU A 69 -6.74 -4.96 1.76
CA LEU A 69 -6.42 -4.02 0.69
C LEU A 69 -5.30 -4.55 -0.21
N ILE A 70 -4.30 -5.19 0.38
CA ILE A 70 -3.22 -5.82 -0.39
C ILE A 70 -3.79 -6.92 -1.29
N LYS A 71 -4.64 -7.78 -0.76
CA LYS A 71 -5.28 -8.83 -1.55
C LYS A 71 -6.12 -8.26 -2.68
N GLN A 72 -6.86 -7.20 -2.39
CA GLN A 72 -7.74 -6.55 -3.35
C GLN A 72 -6.95 -5.97 -4.54
N GLY A 73 -5.81 -5.37 -4.28
CA GLY A 73 -4.97 -4.79 -5.32
C GLY A 73 -4.04 -5.76 -6.02
N ARG A 74 -3.80 -6.95 -5.42
CA ARG A 74 -2.81 -7.91 -5.94
C ARG A 74 -3.11 -8.37 -7.36
N GLN A 75 -4.38 -8.46 -7.73
CA GLN A 75 -4.78 -8.89 -9.06
C GLN A 75 -4.26 -7.98 -10.17
N PHE A 76 -3.91 -6.73 -9.85
CA PHE A 76 -3.41 -5.75 -10.80
C PHE A 76 -1.89 -5.63 -10.79
N GLU A 77 -1.21 -6.46 -10.00
CA GLU A 77 0.25 -6.60 -9.96
C GLU A 77 0.97 -5.25 -9.82
N PRO A 78 0.66 -4.44 -8.77
CA PRO A 78 1.38 -3.18 -8.57
C PRO A 78 2.83 -3.42 -8.20
N GLY A 79 3.71 -2.53 -8.65
CA GLY A 79 5.10 -2.54 -8.21
C GLY A 79 5.25 -1.86 -6.85
N TYR A 80 6.34 -2.13 -6.16
CA TYR A 80 6.65 -1.52 -4.87
C TYR A 80 8.15 -1.24 -4.77
N THR A 81 8.50 -0.03 -4.37
CA THR A 81 9.89 0.36 -4.12
C THR A 81 10.01 0.91 -2.70
N CYS A 82 10.92 0.33 -1.92
CA CYS A 82 11.24 0.83 -0.58
C CYS A 82 12.41 1.80 -0.67
N LEU A 83 12.15 3.07 -0.38
CA LEU A 83 13.19 4.11 -0.44
C LEU A 83 14.27 3.90 0.60
N LEU A 84 13.95 3.29 1.74
CA LEU A 84 14.94 3.02 2.77
C LEU A 84 16.04 2.10 2.24
N TYR A 85 15.67 1.03 1.54
CA TYR A 85 16.65 0.12 0.95
C TYR A 85 17.44 0.79 -0.16
N THR A 86 16.77 1.62 -0.96
CA THR A 86 17.44 2.37 -2.01
C THR A 86 18.50 3.30 -1.42
N SER A 87 18.17 3.99 -0.32
CA SER A 87 19.11 4.88 0.37
C SER A 87 20.30 4.10 0.94
N ASP A 88 20.04 2.94 1.56
CA ASP A 88 21.10 2.09 2.11
C ASP A 88 22.04 1.61 1.01
N ALA A 89 21.48 1.19 -0.11
CA ALA A 89 22.27 0.76 -1.26
C ALA A 89 23.11 1.90 -1.84
N ALA A 90 22.59 3.13 -1.81
CA ALA A 90 23.30 4.29 -2.30
C ALA A 90 24.48 4.69 -1.39
N ASP A 91 24.37 4.41 -0.10
CA ASP A 91 25.41 4.73 0.87
C ASP A 91 26.59 3.76 0.82
N GLU A 92 26.42 2.63 0.21
CA GLU A 92 27.49 1.64 0.03
C GLU A 92 28.34 1.97 -1.19
#